data_05963333fd1cd2d1ab3b1bcb0baff68f
#
_entry.id   05963333fd1cd2d1ab3b1bcb0baff68f
#
_cell.length_a   1.000
_cell.length_b   1.000
_cell.length_c   1.000
_cell.angle_alpha   90.00
_cell.angle_beta   90.00
_cell.angle_gamma   90.00
#
_symmetry.space_group_name_H-M   'P 1'
#
loop_
_entity.id
_entity.type
_entity.pdbx_description
1 polymer ?
#
loop_
_entity_poly.entity_id
_entity_poly.type
_entity_poly.pdbx_seq_one_letter_code
_entity_poly.pdbx_strand_id
1 'polypeptide(L)'
;MLKKIAFGLLFFLLWVSNLQAQAPFYQGKTIRIVVGFAPGGAVDLWTRAVARYWPKRIPGNPDIVVQNMPGGGTMIAANYVYGVAKPDGLTLGAIAPALYFDQLIGRKEVQFDWTKFTWIGSPEQIDEVLFFRADAPYKTLEDIRKAAEPPRCAATGPASATYYFPKLLEEVFGLKFNIVTGYPGGAEADLAIQKGEMQCRGASSSSFFGREPGRTWVKTGFVRVLIQAGSTRDARAPEAPTIWELMEKEKTPEASRRLAKIVLAAGVFGRPIVGAPGVPPDRIKILRDSFMKAVDDPEFVAEAKKRGWELNPVSGEKLEALAKEVIVQPAEVIERMKRILGK
;
A
#
# COMPACT_ATOMS: atom_id res chain seq x y z
N MET A 1 21.61 70.37 -8.55
CA MET A 1 21.78 68.97 -8.85
C MET A 1 21.46 68.06 -7.64
N LEU A 2 21.89 68.40 -6.40
CA LEU A 2 21.64 67.56 -5.22
C LEU A 2 20.14 67.30 -4.85
N LYS A 3 19.24 68.27 -5.06
CA LYS A 3 17.80 68.09 -4.78
C LYS A 3 17.06 67.10 -5.66
N LYS A 4 17.50 66.87 -6.90
CA LYS A 4 16.92 65.89 -7.83
C LYS A 4 17.40 64.47 -7.54
N ILE A 5 18.58 64.29 -6.94
CA ILE A 5 19.13 62.98 -6.57
C ILE A 5 18.43 62.48 -5.30
N ALA A 6 18.14 63.36 -4.32
CA ALA A 6 17.42 62.98 -3.12
C ALA A 6 15.97 62.52 -3.35
N PHE A 7 15.27 63.10 -4.35
CA PHE A 7 13.92 62.73 -4.72
C PHE A 7 13.86 61.38 -5.43
N GLY A 8 14.86 61.03 -6.26
CA GLY A 8 15.00 59.73 -6.90
C GLY A 8 15.28 58.57 -5.93
N LEU A 9 16.09 58.81 -4.90
CA LEU A 9 16.41 57.84 -3.86
C LEU A 9 15.22 57.58 -2.96
N LEU A 10 14.38 58.56 -2.64
CA LEU A 10 13.18 58.40 -1.83
C LEU A 10 12.08 57.60 -2.57
N PHE A 11 11.99 57.76 -3.91
CA PHE A 11 11.02 57.02 -4.74
C PHE A 11 11.45 55.54 -4.92
N PHE A 12 12.77 55.26 -4.96
CA PHE A 12 13.30 53.90 -5.05
C PHE A 12 13.14 53.13 -3.73
N LEU A 13 13.21 53.79 -2.57
CA LEU A 13 12.98 53.19 -1.25
C LEU A 13 11.53 52.85 -0.99
N LEU A 14 10.57 53.49 -1.65
CA LEU A 14 9.14 53.17 -1.54
C LEU A 14 8.69 51.94 -2.36
N TRP A 15 9.52 51.51 -3.33
CA TRP A 15 9.23 50.32 -4.17
C TRP A 15 9.75 48.99 -3.59
N VAL A 16 10.59 49.05 -2.58
CA VAL A 16 11.18 47.85 -1.93
C VAL A 16 10.27 47.29 -0.82
N SER A 17 9.14 47.94 -0.48
CA SER A 17 8.41 47.70 0.76
C SER A 17 7.26 46.73 0.68
N ASN A 18 7.08 45.91 -0.35
CA ASN A 18 5.96 44.97 -0.39
C ASN A 18 6.29 43.54 -0.89
N LEU A 19 7.50 43.04 -0.56
CA LEU A 19 7.67 41.60 -0.53
C LEU A 19 7.16 41.10 0.85
N GLN A 20 5.89 41.28 1.12
CA GLN A 20 5.24 40.47 2.16
C GLN A 20 5.29 39.03 1.66
N ALA A 21 6.18 38.24 2.22
CA ALA A 21 6.17 36.81 2.00
C ALA A 21 4.75 36.32 2.36
N GLN A 22 3.99 35.94 1.35
CA GLN A 22 2.64 35.44 1.56
C GLN A 22 2.70 34.28 2.55
N ALA A 23 1.93 34.36 3.63
CA ALA A 23 1.92 33.34 4.68
C ALA A 23 1.68 31.96 4.05
N PRO A 24 2.39 30.92 4.48
CA PRO A 24 2.22 29.58 3.94
C PRO A 24 0.75 29.16 3.95
N PHE A 25 0.26 28.58 2.86
CA PHE A 25 -1.16 28.22 2.73
C PHE A 25 -1.69 27.41 3.92
N TYR A 26 -0.86 26.52 4.46
CA TYR A 26 -1.26 25.62 5.56
C TYR A 26 -1.19 26.26 6.97
N GLN A 27 -0.69 27.49 7.10
CA GLN A 27 -0.60 28.19 8.40
C GLN A 27 -2.01 28.38 8.97
N GLY A 28 -2.21 27.93 10.23
CA GLY A 28 -3.50 28.01 10.92
C GLY A 28 -4.61 27.14 10.30
N LYS A 29 -4.26 26.19 9.43
CA LYS A 29 -5.20 25.23 8.84
C LYS A 29 -5.14 23.88 9.53
N THR A 30 -6.20 23.10 9.36
CA THR A 30 -6.27 21.71 9.79
C THR A 30 -6.38 20.81 8.56
N ILE A 31 -5.46 19.85 8.42
CA ILE A 31 -5.56 18.77 7.44
C ILE A 31 -6.31 17.61 8.10
N ARG A 32 -7.36 17.13 7.46
CA ARG A 32 -8.11 15.95 7.88
C ARG A 32 -7.71 14.75 7.04
N ILE A 33 -7.29 13.65 7.69
CA ILE A 33 -7.05 12.39 7.01
C ILE A 33 -8.19 11.43 7.34
N VAL A 34 -8.97 11.07 6.32
CA VAL A 34 -10.08 10.12 6.39
C VAL A 34 -9.51 8.71 6.21
N VAL A 35 -9.57 7.90 7.25
CA VAL A 35 -9.09 6.51 7.24
C VAL A 35 -10.26 5.59 6.96
N GLY A 36 -10.23 4.85 5.83
CA GLY A 36 -11.30 3.93 5.42
C GLY A 36 -11.42 2.65 6.25
N PHE A 37 -10.65 2.52 7.32
CA PHE A 37 -10.58 1.36 8.20
C PHE A 37 -11.05 1.67 9.61
N ALA A 38 -11.38 0.63 10.37
CA ALA A 38 -11.74 0.78 11.78
C ALA A 38 -10.56 1.32 12.62
N PRO A 39 -10.84 2.04 13.72
CA PRO A 39 -9.82 2.48 14.66
C PRO A 39 -8.99 1.33 15.22
N GLY A 40 -7.69 1.55 15.43
CA GLY A 40 -6.75 0.57 15.97
C GLY A 40 -6.24 -0.48 14.97
N GLY A 41 -6.78 -0.50 13.75
CA GLY A 41 -6.25 -1.32 12.66
C GLY A 41 -4.88 -0.82 12.16
N ALA A 42 -4.17 -1.67 11.40
CA ALA A 42 -2.81 -1.34 10.96
C ALA A 42 -2.73 0.00 10.20
N VAL A 43 -3.66 0.26 9.26
CA VAL A 43 -3.67 1.52 8.49
C VAL A 43 -3.95 2.72 9.39
N ASP A 44 -4.87 2.59 10.36
CA ASP A 44 -5.17 3.65 11.33
C ASP A 44 -3.95 3.98 12.19
N LEU A 45 -3.25 2.96 12.71
CA LEU A 45 -2.04 3.13 13.52
C LEU A 45 -0.91 3.80 12.73
N TRP A 46 -0.69 3.39 11.47
CA TRP A 46 0.28 4.01 10.59
C TRP A 46 -0.07 5.47 10.27
N THR A 47 -1.33 5.73 9.93
CA THR A 47 -1.80 7.09 9.61
C THR A 47 -1.64 8.02 10.80
N ARG A 48 -1.98 7.56 12.02
CA ARG A 48 -1.80 8.35 13.25
C ARG A 48 -0.33 8.58 13.59
N ALA A 49 0.54 7.61 13.30
CA ALA A 49 1.97 7.79 13.47
C ALA A 49 2.51 8.86 12.51
N VAL A 50 2.21 8.76 11.21
CA VAL A 50 2.59 9.78 10.22
C VAL A 50 2.04 11.16 10.62
N ALA A 51 0.77 11.23 11.05
CA ALA A 51 0.11 12.49 11.43
C ALA A 51 0.81 13.22 12.59
N ARG A 52 1.61 12.56 13.44
CA ARG A 52 2.39 13.20 14.51
C ARG A 52 3.67 13.87 14.02
N TYR A 53 4.27 13.33 12.97
CA TYR A 53 5.57 13.83 12.46
C TYR A 53 5.42 14.74 11.25
N TRP A 54 4.36 14.56 10.46
CA TRP A 54 4.15 15.28 9.21
C TRP A 54 3.95 16.80 9.37
N PRO A 55 3.18 17.32 10.34
CA PRO A 55 2.96 18.76 10.52
C PRO A 55 4.25 19.58 10.56
N LYS A 56 5.25 19.12 11.29
CA LYS A 56 6.56 19.76 11.42
C LYS A 56 7.31 19.94 10.07
N ARG A 57 6.91 19.19 9.04
CA ARG A 57 7.54 19.20 7.71
C ARG A 57 6.74 20.00 6.68
N ILE A 58 5.50 20.40 7.02
CA ILE A 58 4.63 21.21 6.15
C ILE A 58 4.87 22.69 6.46
N PRO A 59 5.16 23.56 5.46
CA PRO A 59 5.22 24.99 5.67
C PRO A 59 3.93 25.54 6.29
N GLY A 60 4.04 26.25 7.42
CA GLY A 60 2.89 26.73 8.19
C GLY A 60 2.45 25.81 9.33
N ASN A 61 3.06 24.62 9.45
CA ASN A 61 2.83 23.66 10.55
C ASN A 61 1.36 23.47 10.94
N PRO A 62 0.50 22.97 10.00
CA PRO A 62 -0.92 22.80 10.26
C PRO A 62 -1.18 21.70 11.28
N ASP A 63 -2.37 21.72 11.89
CA ASP A 63 -2.85 20.55 12.62
C ASP A 63 -3.20 19.41 11.67
N ILE A 64 -3.00 18.16 12.09
CA ILE A 64 -3.49 16.98 11.36
C ILE A 64 -4.43 16.18 12.26
N VAL A 65 -5.67 16.00 11.79
CA VAL A 65 -6.71 15.22 12.48
C VAL A 65 -7.00 13.94 11.68
N VAL A 66 -7.01 12.80 12.37
CA VAL A 66 -7.32 11.49 11.77
C VAL A 66 -8.74 11.09 12.15
N GLN A 67 -9.59 10.86 11.14
CA GLN A 67 -10.99 10.48 11.28
C GLN A 67 -11.25 9.16 10.58
N ASN A 68 -11.82 8.17 11.27
CA ASN A 68 -12.17 6.88 10.66
C ASN A 68 -13.53 6.95 9.95
N MET A 69 -13.59 6.38 8.74
CA MET A 69 -14.81 6.24 7.93
C MET A 69 -14.82 4.83 7.29
N PRO A 70 -15.02 3.78 8.10
CA PRO A 70 -14.99 2.41 7.60
C PRO A 70 -16.23 2.08 6.78
N GLY A 71 -16.11 1.08 5.90
CA GLY A 71 -17.23 0.52 5.15
C GLY A 71 -16.87 0.18 3.70
N GLY A 72 -17.50 -0.89 3.19
CA GLY A 72 -17.32 -1.37 1.82
C GLY A 72 -15.88 -1.71 1.42
N GLY A 73 -15.03 -2.18 2.35
CA GLY A 73 -13.62 -2.39 2.06
C GLY A 73 -12.88 -1.08 1.76
N THR A 74 -13.25 0.01 2.44
CA THR A 74 -12.81 1.40 2.26
C THR A 74 -13.44 2.16 1.08
N MET A 75 -14.36 1.53 0.35
CA MET A 75 -15.06 2.14 -0.78
C MET A 75 -15.77 3.46 -0.39
N ILE A 76 -16.41 3.50 0.80
CA ILE A 76 -17.09 4.69 1.29
C ILE A 76 -16.12 5.85 1.46
N ALA A 77 -14.97 5.63 2.08
CA ALA A 77 -13.95 6.66 2.26
C ALA A 77 -13.33 7.10 0.93
N ALA A 78 -13.08 6.16 0.00
CA ALA A 78 -12.55 6.48 -1.32
C ALA A 78 -13.50 7.34 -2.14
N ASN A 79 -14.79 6.97 -2.21
CA ASN A 79 -15.82 7.76 -2.90
C ASN A 79 -16.00 9.14 -2.26
N TYR A 80 -15.95 9.23 -0.92
CA TYR A 80 -16.01 10.49 -0.20
C TYR A 80 -14.84 11.42 -0.55
N VAL A 81 -13.61 10.91 -0.48
CA VAL A 81 -12.41 11.71 -0.79
C VAL A 81 -12.40 12.13 -2.25
N TYR A 82 -12.86 11.26 -3.15
CA TYR A 82 -12.87 11.53 -4.58
C TYR A 82 -13.91 12.56 -5.00
N GLY A 83 -15.15 12.40 -4.55
CA GLY A 83 -16.31 13.14 -5.09
C GLY A 83 -16.91 14.18 -4.15
N VAL A 84 -16.63 14.14 -2.84
CA VAL A 84 -17.25 15.03 -1.84
C VAL A 84 -16.23 15.98 -1.22
N ALA A 85 -15.00 15.53 -0.99
CA ALA A 85 -13.96 16.37 -0.41
C ALA A 85 -13.56 17.50 -1.38
N LYS A 86 -13.35 18.71 -0.83
CA LYS A 86 -12.85 19.84 -1.65
C LYS A 86 -11.44 19.55 -2.13
N PRO A 87 -11.11 19.91 -3.40
CA PRO A 87 -9.78 19.72 -3.95
C PRO A 87 -8.81 20.83 -3.49
N ASP A 88 -8.77 21.13 -2.22
CA ASP A 88 -7.95 22.19 -1.63
C ASP A 88 -6.69 21.68 -0.91
N GLY A 89 -6.53 20.37 -0.80
CA GLY A 89 -5.42 19.73 -0.10
C GLY A 89 -5.57 19.68 1.43
N LEU A 90 -6.76 20.01 1.98
CA LEU A 90 -7.05 19.94 3.41
C LEU A 90 -7.80 18.67 3.82
N THR A 91 -8.32 17.89 2.86
CA THR A 91 -8.90 16.58 3.11
C THR A 91 -8.16 15.53 2.31
N LEU A 92 -7.58 14.56 3.00
CA LEU A 92 -6.85 13.43 2.44
C LEU A 92 -7.53 12.12 2.83
N GLY A 93 -7.21 11.03 2.15
CA GLY A 93 -7.70 9.69 2.43
C GLY A 93 -6.58 8.69 2.63
N ALA A 94 -6.74 7.80 3.60
CA ALA A 94 -5.96 6.57 3.72
C ALA A 94 -6.89 5.41 3.37
N ILE A 95 -6.73 4.87 2.16
CA ILE A 95 -7.66 3.92 1.52
C ILE A 95 -6.97 2.59 1.23
N ALA A 96 -7.75 1.56 0.92
CA ALA A 96 -7.19 0.25 0.58
C ALA A 96 -6.43 0.30 -0.75
N PRO A 97 -5.23 -0.29 -0.83
CA PRO A 97 -4.40 -0.24 -2.02
C PRO A 97 -4.97 -1.03 -3.21
N ALA A 98 -5.87 -1.98 -2.95
CA ALA A 98 -6.44 -2.86 -3.97
C ALA A 98 -7.80 -2.39 -4.54
N LEU A 99 -8.27 -1.18 -4.20
CA LEU A 99 -9.56 -0.68 -4.70
C LEU A 99 -9.64 -0.53 -6.22
N TYR A 100 -8.50 -0.42 -6.92
CA TYR A 100 -8.49 -0.42 -8.39
C TYR A 100 -8.95 -1.76 -8.97
N PHE A 101 -8.89 -2.87 -8.24
CA PHE A 101 -9.49 -4.14 -8.67
C PHE A 101 -11.00 -3.98 -8.88
N ASP A 102 -11.67 -3.31 -7.95
CA ASP A 102 -13.12 -3.07 -8.03
C ASP A 102 -13.48 -2.23 -9.26
N GLN A 103 -12.64 -1.22 -9.59
CA GLN A 103 -12.81 -0.43 -10.81
C GLN A 103 -12.60 -1.28 -12.07
N LEU A 104 -11.52 -2.08 -12.13
CA LEU A 104 -11.19 -2.93 -13.29
C LEU A 104 -12.28 -3.95 -13.60
N ILE A 105 -12.90 -4.53 -12.57
CA ILE A 105 -13.99 -5.51 -12.78
C ILE A 105 -15.37 -4.86 -12.95
N GLY A 106 -15.45 -3.54 -12.98
CA GLY A 106 -16.69 -2.79 -13.24
C GLY A 106 -17.70 -2.82 -12.08
N ARG A 107 -17.23 -2.78 -10.85
CA ARG A 107 -18.08 -2.78 -9.66
C ARG A 107 -18.92 -1.50 -9.58
N LYS A 108 -20.24 -1.62 -9.42
CA LYS A 108 -21.19 -0.49 -9.50
C LYS A 108 -21.02 0.55 -8.38
N GLU A 109 -20.50 0.12 -7.23
CA GLU A 109 -20.26 0.98 -6.07
C GLU A 109 -19.05 1.90 -6.25
N VAL A 110 -18.20 1.68 -7.26
CA VAL A 110 -17.05 2.54 -7.58
C VAL A 110 -17.54 3.84 -8.17
N GLN A 111 -17.29 4.95 -7.47
CA GLN A 111 -17.61 6.32 -7.89
C GLN A 111 -16.34 7.17 -8.04
N PHE A 112 -15.21 6.54 -8.24
CA PHE A 112 -13.92 7.19 -8.44
C PHE A 112 -13.23 6.67 -9.72
N ASP A 113 -12.28 7.45 -10.21
CA ASP A 113 -11.29 7.03 -11.18
C ASP A 113 -9.93 6.95 -10.46
N TRP A 114 -9.40 5.73 -10.32
CA TRP A 114 -8.13 5.47 -9.62
C TRP A 114 -6.98 6.32 -10.15
N THR A 115 -6.99 6.61 -11.45
CA THR A 115 -5.95 7.39 -12.12
C THR A 115 -6.00 8.89 -11.78
N LYS A 116 -7.13 9.38 -11.26
CA LYS A 116 -7.36 10.80 -11.01
C LYS A 116 -7.19 11.23 -9.55
N PHE A 117 -7.01 10.30 -8.62
CA PHE A 117 -6.64 10.68 -7.26
C PHE A 117 -5.35 11.49 -7.25
N THR A 118 -5.27 12.46 -6.35
CA THR A 118 -4.01 13.14 -6.03
C THR A 118 -3.19 12.25 -5.12
N TRP A 119 -2.24 11.52 -5.66
CA TRP A 119 -1.36 10.61 -4.92
C TRP A 119 -0.32 11.40 -4.13
N ILE A 120 -0.28 11.21 -2.80
CA ILE A 120 0.67 11.92 -1.91
C ILE A 120 1.89 11.04 -1.63
N GLY A 121 1.68 9.79 -1.25
CA GLY A 121 2.74 8.84 -0.97
C GLY A 121 2.23 7.65 -0.16
N SER A 122 3.13 6.71 0.10
CA SER A 122 2.92 5.57 1.00
C SER A 122 4.15 5.41 1.90
N PRO A 123 4.00 5.14 3.21
CA PRO A 123 5.13 4.95 4.11
C PRO A 123 5.80 3.58 3.96
N GLU A 124 5.12 2.60 3.36
CA GLU A 124 5.68 1.27 3.11
C GLU A 124 5.15 0.66 1.82
N GLN A 125 5.96 -0.21 1.23
CA GLN A 125 5.51 -1.23 0.29
C GLN A 125 5.24 -2.52 1.06
N ILE A 126 4.31 -3.33 0.57
CA ILE A 126 3.94 -4.59 1.21
C ILE A 126 4.16 -5.70 0.18
N ASP A 127 5.20 -6.50 0.38
CA ASP A 127 5.42 -7.69 -0.40
C ASP A 127 4.72 -8.89 0.27
N GLU A 128 4.23 -9.81 -0.54
CA GLU A 128 3.57 -11.01 -0.05
C GLU A 128 4.56 -12.18 -0.02
N VAL A 129 4.37 -13.07 0.94
CA VAL A 129 5.06 -14.36 1.01
C VAL A 129 4.04 -15.48 1.12
N LEU A 130 4.32 -16.61 0.50
CA LEU A 130 3.61 -17.86 0.74
C LEU A 130 4.52 -18.79 1.52
N PHE A 131 4.08 -19.20 2.70
CA PHE A 131 4.82 -20.12 3.55
C PHE A 131 4.03 -21.39 3.84
N PHE A 132 4.75 -22.45 4.12
CA PHE A 132 4.23 -23.77 4.47
C PHE A 132 4.82 -24.25 5.78
N ARG A 133 4.08 -25.10 6.50
CA ARG A 133 4.66 -25.93 7.56
C ARG A 133 5.81 -26.75 6.99
N ALA A 134 6.91 -26.85 7.72
CA ALA A 134 8.09 -27.57 7.26
C ALA A 134 7.88 -29.08 7.16
N ASP A 135 6.97 -29.65 7.97
CA ASP A 135 6.57 -31.06 7.95
C ASP A 135 5.56 -31.40 6.83
N ALA A 136 4.98 -30.40 6.16
CA ALA A 136 4.09 -30.63 5.03
C ALA A 136 4.86 -31.17 3.81
N PRO A 137 4.27 -32.06 3.00
CA PRO A 137 4.94 -32.70 1.88
C PRO A 137 5.21 -31.79 0.67
N TYR A 138 4.75 -30.55 0.74
CA TYR A 138 4.84 -29.56 -0.35
C TYR A 138 6.11 -28.71 -0.20
N LYS A 139 7.23 -29.16 -0.80
CA LYS A 139 8.54 -28.48 -0.72
C LYS A 139 8.85 -27.59 -1.92
N THR A 140 8.21 -27.88 -3.04
CA THR A 140 8.41 -27.21 -4.34
C THR A 140 7.06 -26.92 -4.99
N LEU A 141 7.04 -26.06 -6.04
CA LEU A 141 5.84 -25.87 -6.86
C LEU A 141 5.37 -27.16 -7.52
N GLU A 142 6.31 -28.01 -7.89
CA GLU A 142 6.02 -29.28 -8.55
C GLU A 142 5.31 -30.25 -7.61
N ASP A 143 5.66 -30.26 -6.30
CA ASP A 143 4.95 -31.06 -5.32
C ASP A 143 3.48 -30.63 -5.20
N ILE A 144 3.22 -29.32 -5.28
CA ILE A 144 1.85 -28.79 -5.25
C ILE A 144 1.09 -29.16 -6.54
N ARG A 145 1.73 -29.08 -7.72
CA ARG A 145 1.12 -29.45 -8.99
C ARG A 145 0.73 -30.92 -9.04
N LYS A 146 1.57 -31.79 -8.53
CA LYS A 146 1.39 -33.24 -8.55
C LYS A 146 0.61 -33.79 -7.38
N ALA A 147 0.27 -32.92 -6.40
CA ALA A 147 -0.45 -33.37 -5.21
C ALA A 147 -1.83 -33.94 -5.56
N ALA A 148 -2.12 -35.14 -5.08
CA ALA A 148 -3.44 -35.72 -5.18
C ALA A 148 -4.48 -34.90 -4.41
N GLU A 149 -4.07 -34.36 -3.25
CA GLU A 149 -4.86 -33.44 -2.45
C GLU A 149 -4.17 -32.07 -2.43
N PRO A 150 -4.85 -30.99 -2.87
CA PRO A 150 -4.30 -29.64 -2.78
C PRO A 150 -4.04 -29.23 -1.32
N PRO A 151 -2.93 -28.52 -1.03
CA PRO A 151 -2.63 -28.03 0.31
C PRO A 151 -3.71 -27.08 0.82
N ARG A 152 -4.09 -27.23 2.08
CA ARG A 152 -5.05 -26.34 2.76
C ARG A 152 -4.34 -25.06 3.19
N CYS A 153 -4.74 -23.92 2.60
CA CYS A 153 -4.22 -22.60 2.92
C CYS A 153 -5.25 -21.77 3.69
N ALA A 154 -4.83 -21.20 4.82
CA ALA A 154 -5.67 -20.32 5.60
C ALA A 154 -5.76 -18.92 4.98
N ALA A 155 -6.98 -18.37 4.90
CA ALA A 155 -7.22 -17.01 4.41
C ALA A 155 -8.30 -16.29 5.22
N THR A 156 -8.18 -14.96 5.33
CA THR A 156 -9.17 -14.14 6.04
C THR A 156 -10.40 -13.85 5.19
N GLY A 157 -10.25 -13.72 3.87
CA GLY A 157 -11.37 -13.51 2.95
C GLY A 157 -10.90 -13.16 1.54
N PRO A 158 -11.82 -13.14 0.55
CA PRO A 158 -11.49 -13.00 -0.87
C PRO A 158 -10.75 -11.72 -1.25
N ALA A 159 -10.98 -10.62 -0.54
CA ALA A 159 -10.30 -9.34 -0.78
C ALA A 159 -8.94 -9.22 -0.08
N SER A 160 -8.47 -10.25 0.62
CA SER A 160 -7.21 -10.22 1.33
C SER A 160 -6.07 -10.81 0.52
N ALA A 161 -4.84 -10.34 0.79
CA ALA A 161 -3.62 -10.90 0.21
C ALA A 161 -3.45 -12.40 0.52
N THR A 162 -3.93 -12.84 1.69
CA THR A 162 -3.92 -14.25 2.10
C THR A 162 -4.76 -15.14 1.15
N TYR A 163 -5.69 -14.56 0.42
CA TYR A 163 -6.52 -15.24 -0.57
C TYR A 163 -6.01 -15.01 -2.00
N TYR A 164 -5.87 -13.73 -2.42
CA TYR A 164 -5.57 -13.45 -3.81
C TYR A 164 -4.14 -13.85 -4.21
N PHE A 165 -3.18 -13.91 -3.28
CA PHE A 165 -1.83 -14.33 -3.63
C PHE A 165 -1.75 -15.82 -3.99
N PRO A 166 -2.26 -16.77 -3.18
CA PRO A 166 -2.40 -18.16 -3.64
C PRO A 166 -3.22 -18.30 -4.93
N LYS A 167 -4.32 -17.55 -5.09
CA LYS A 167 -5.11 -17.56 -6.34
C LYS A 167 -4.33 -17.06 -7.56
N LEU A 168 -3.49 -16.05 -7.37
CA LEU A 168 -2.58 -15.62 -8.42
C LEU A 168 -1.62 -16.74 -8.84
N LEU A 169 -1.07 -17.46 -7.85
CA LEU A 169 -0.15 -18.57 -8.11
C LEU A 169 -0.86 -19.75 -8.82
N GLU A 170 -2.14 -20.03 -8.53
CA GLU A 170 -2.95 -20.96 -9.29
C GLU A 170 -3.05 -20.53 -10.76
N GLU A 171 -3.37 -19.26 -11.01
CA GLU A 171 -3.63 -18.72 -12.35
C GLU A 171 -2.34 -18.58 -13.18
N VAL A 172 -1.19 -18.36 -12.52
CA VAL A 172 0.09 -18.14 -13.21
C VAL A 172 0.88 -19.44 -13.41
N PHE A 173 0.91 -20.31 -12.41
CA PHE A 173 1.74 -21.52 -12.41
C PHE A 173 0.95 -22.82 -12.49
N GLY A 174 -0.39 -22.77 -12.61
CA GLY A 174 -1.22 -23.97 -12.64
C GLY A 174 -1.21 -24.75 -11.33
N LEU A 175 -0.95 -24.07 -10.19
CA LEU A 175 -1.02 -24.67 -8.88
C LEU A 175 -2.47 -24.89 -8.47
N LYS A 176 -2.68 -25.68 -7.42
CA LYS A 176 -4.01 -25.87 -6.81
C LYS A 176 -3.89 -25.75 -5.31
N PHE A 177 -4.79 -24.96 -4.71
CA PHE A 177 -4.89 -24.79 -3.26
C PHE A 177 -6.33 -25.01 -2.79
N ASN A 178 -6.48 -25.64 -1.65
CA ASN A 178 -7.75 -25.61 -0.92
C ASN A 178 -7.72 -24.41 0.04
N ILE A 179 -8.23 -23.26 -0.42
CA ILE A 179 -8.19 -22.01 0.35
C ILE A 179 -9.39 -21.96 1.29
N VAL A 180 -9.13 -22.06 2.59
CA VAL A 180 -10.14 -22.00 3.64
C VAL A 180 -10.24 -20.57 4.15
N THR A 181 -11.37 -19.92 3.88
CA THR A 181 -11.67 -18.55 4.29
C THR A 181 -12.43 -18.50 5.60
N GLY A 182 -12.57 -17.27 6.18
CA GLY A 182 -13.37 -17.05 7.38
C GLY A 182 -12.55 -16.89 8.66
N TYR A 183 -11.23 -16.92 8.59
CA TYR A 183 -10.40 -16.56 9.73
C TYR A 183 -10.56 -15.06 10.03
N PRO A 184 -10.86 -14.66 11.28
CA PRO A 184 -11.06 -13.25 11.64
C PRO A 184 -9.84 -12.39 11.40
N GLY A 185 -8.63 -12.98 11.55
CA GLY A 185 -7.36 -12.30 11.35
C GLY A 185 -6.19 -13.25 11.14
N GLY A 186 -4.99 -12.66 11.05
CA GLY A 186 -3.76 -13.41 10.86
C GLY A 186 -3.41 -14.29 12.07
N ALA A 187 -3.75 -13.86 13.29
CA ALA A 187 -3.43 -14.61 14.51
C ALA A 187 -4.17 -15.95 14.57
N GLU A 188 -5.47 -15.96 14.24
CA GLU A 188 -6.29 -17.17 14.21
C GLU A 188 -5.85 -18.11 13.07
N ALA A 189 -5.48 -17.54 11.92
CA ALA A 189 -4.91 -18.33 10.82
C ALA A 189 -3.56 -18.95 11.20
N ASP A 190 -2.71 -18.21 11.92
CA ASP A 190 -1.42 -18.70 12.43
C ASP A 190 -1.62 -19.81 13.47
N LEU A 191 -2.63 -19.68 14.33
CA LEU A 191 -2.98 -20.74 15.29
C LEU A 191 -3.39 -22.05 14.57
N ALA A 192 -4.16 -21.94 13.47
CA ALA A 192 -4.55 -23.12 12.67
C ALA A 192 -3.32 -23.77 11.98
N ILE A 193 -2.34 -22.98 11.52
CA ILE A 193 -1.06 -23.47 11.04
C ILE A 193 -0.32 -24.21 12.16
N GLN A 194 -0.23 -23.62 13.35
CA GLN A 194 0.47 -24.20 14.50
C GLN A 194 -0.13 -25.54 14.91
N LYS A 195 -1.46 -25.66 14.91
CA LYS A 195 -2.17 -26.91 15.22
C LYS A 195 -2.12 -27.96 14.11
N GLY A 196 -1.62 -27.63 12.92
CA GLY A 196 -1.60 -28.55 11.78
C GLY A 196 -2.93 -28.68 11.03
N GLU A 197 -3.92 -27.85 11.36
CA GLU A 197 -5.21 -27.80 10.66
C GLU A 197 -5.03 -27.26 9.24
N MET A 198 -4.11 -26.31 9.07
CA MET A 198 -3.71 -25.71 7.80
C MET A 198 -2.24 -25.95 7.52
N GLN A 199 -1.89 -26.08 6.25
CA GLN A 199 -0.52 -26.39 5.81
C GLN A 199 0.20 -25.17 5.27
N CYS A 200 -0.52 -24.17 4.75
CA CYS A 200 0.04 -22.97 4.13
C CYS A 200 -0.78 -21.71 4.42
N ARG A 201 -0.12 -20.59 4.22
CA ARG A 201 -0.76 -19.27 4.29
C ARG A 201 0.04 -18.24 3.49
N GLY A 202 -0.69 -17.35 2.80
CA GLY A 202 -0.16 -16.08 2.32
C GLY A 202 -0.08 -15.07 3.48
N ALA A 203 0.94 -14.23 3.49
CA ALA A 203 1.07 -13.15 4.47
C ALA A 203 1.88 -12.00 3.88
N SER A 204 1.72 -10.77 4.41
CA SER A 204 2.68 -9.72 4.11
C SER A 204 4.03 -10.03 4.77
N SER A 205 5.12 -9.78 4.06
CA SER A 205 6.49 -10.01 4.55
C SER A 205 6.75 -9.27 5.87
N SER A 206 6.34 -8.00 5.94
CA SER A 206 6.47 -7.18 7.15
C SER A 206 5.72 -7.76 8.35
N SER A 207 4.51 -8.28 8.15
CA SER A 207 3.74 -8.94 9.22
C SER A 207 4.34 -10.26 9.63
N PHE A 208 4.79 -11.05 8.67
CA PHE A 208 5.29 -12.41 8.92
C PHE A 208 6.67 -12.39 9.59
N PHE A 209 7.63 -11.67 9.02
CA PHE A 209 8.98 -11.60 9.58
C PHE A 209 9.11 -10.62 10.76
N GLY A 210 8.24 -9.62 10.85
CA GLY A 210 8.32 -8.56 11.86
C GLY A 210 7.71 -8.92 13.21
N ARG A 211 6.80 -9.91 13.29
CA ARG A 211 6.02 -10.24 14.48
C ARG A 211 6.07 -11.73 14.81
N GLU A 212 5.71 -12.07 16.05
CA GLU A 212 5.44 -13.44 16.43
C GLU A 212 4.07 -13.93 15.91
N PRO A 213 3.92 -15.21 15.60
CA PRO A 213 4.91 -16.27 15.72
C PRO A 213 5.87 -16.42 14.52
N GLY A 214 5.66 -15.67 13.43
CA GLY A 214 6.39 -15.82 12.17
C GLY A 214 7.92 -15.73 12.33
N ARG A 215 8.39 -14.76 13.13
CA ARG A 215 9.83 -14.59 13.44
C ARG A 215 10.45 -15.84 14.05
N THR A 216 9.79 -16.40 15.05
CA THR A 216 10.24 -17.64 15.70
C THR A 216 10.14 -18.82 14.76
N TRP A 217 9.07 -18.93 13.98
CA TRP A 217 8.87 -20.03 13.05
C TRP A 217 9.94 -20.14 11.96
N VAL A 218 10.33 -19.00 11.39
CA VAL A 218 11.45 -18.96 10.42
C VAL A 218 12.74 -19.36 11.07
N LYS A 219 13.06 -18.79 12.24
CA LYS A 219 14.30 -19.07 12.98
C LYS A 219 14.43 -20.53 13.40
N THR A 220 13.33 -21.18 13.78
CA THR A 220 13.31 -22.58 14.24
C THR A 220 13.11 -23.59 13.10
N GLY A 221 12.83 -23.11 11.88
CA GLY A 221 12.49 -24.00 10.77
C GLY A 221 11.12 -24.66 10.89
N PHE A 222 10.22 -24.14 11.73
CA PHE A 222 8.84 -24.66 11.84
C PHE A 222 8.04 -24.46 10.54
N VAL A 223 8.32 -23.38 9.82
CA VAL A 223 7.81 -23.14 8.47
C VAL A 223 8.94 -22.86 7.50
N ARG A 224 8.67 -23.03 6.21
CA ARG A 224 9.51 -22.53 5.11
C ARG A 224 8.73 -21.55 4.25
N VAL A 225 9.36 -20.48 3.83
CA VAL A 225 8.83 -19.61 2.78
C VAL A 225 9.08 -20.30 1.44
N LEU A 226 8.04 -20.43 0.63
CA LEU A 226 8.12 -21.11 -0.66
C LEU A 226 8.26 -20.13 -1.82
N ILE A 227 7.59 -19.00 -1.75
CA ILE A 227 7.57 -17.94 -2.78
C ILE A 227 7.47 -16.58 -2.10
N GLN A 228 8.12 -15.59 -2.72
CA GLN A 228 8.05 -14.18 -2.35
C GLN A 228 7.53 -13.35 -3.54
N ALA A 229 6.75 -12.30 -3.26
CA ALA A 229 6.23 -11.39 -4.28
C ALA A 229 7.16 -10.20 -4.60
N GLY A 230 8.12 -9.91 -3.74
CA GLY A 230 9.05 -8.80 -3.88
C GLY A 230 9.85 -8.85 -5.19
N SER A 231 10.37 -7.70 -5.63
CA SER A 231 11.26 -7.61 -6.80
C SER A 231 12.62 -8.26 -6.56
N THR A 232 13.01 -8.38 -5.29
CA THR A 232 14.22 -9.06 -4.83
C THR A 232 13.87 -9.97 -3.67
N ARG A 233 14.73 -10.96 -3.39
CA ARG A 233 14.56 -11.84 -2.25
C ARG A 233 14.74 -11.09 -0.93
N ASP A 234 13.86 -11.36 0.03
CA ASP A 234 13.99 -10.87 1.39
C ASP A 234 15.22 -11.56 2.06
N ALA A 235 16.06 -10.76 2.70
CA ALA A 235 17.26 -11.26 3.38
C ALA A 235 16.94 -12.25 4.52
N ARG A 236 15.70 -12.30 5.00
CA ARG A 236 15.24 -13.24 6.05
C ARG A 236 14.79 -14.59 5.51
N ALA A 237 14.64 -14.71 4.17
CA ALA A 237 14.32 -15.96 3.47
C ALA A 237 15.04 -16.01 2.11
N PRO A 238 16.38 -15.94 2.08
CA PRO A 238 17.16 -15.81 0.84
C PRO A 238 17.05 -17.04 -0.07
N GLU A 239 16.68 -18.20 0.48
CA GLU A 239 16.48 -19.46 -0.26
C GLU A 239 15.16 -19.47 -1.05
N ALA A 240 14.16 -18.70 -0.62
CA ALA A 240 12.86 -18.67 -1.29
C ALA A 240 12.94 -17.80 -2.56
N PRO A 241 12.60 -18.34 -3.74
CA PRO A 241 12.61 -17.56 -4.96
C PRO A 241 11.49 -16.50 -4.96
N THR A 242 11.71 -15.41 -5.70
CA THR A 242 10.64 -14.48 -6.03
C THR A 242 9.72 -15.07 -7.11
N ILE A 243 8.49 -14.60 -7.16
CA ILE A 243 7.55 -14.95 -8.23
C ILE A 243 8.13 -14.60 -9.61
N TRP A 244 8.93 -13.53 -9.71
CA TRP A 244 9.56 -13.06 -10.94
C TRP A 244 10.65 -14.02 -11.42
N GLU A 245 11.51 -14.52 -10.52
CA GLU A 245 12.52 -15.53 -10.83
C GLU A 245 11.86 -16.84 -11.31
N LEU A 246 10.75 -17.23 -10.68
CA LEU A 246 10.00 -18.42 -11.08
C LEU A 246 9.35 -18.25 -12.46
N MET A 247 8.76 -17.09 -12.75
CA MET A 247 8.19 -16.78 -14.05
C MET A 247 9.24 -16.79 -15.16
N GLU A 248 10.44 -16.32 -14.89
CA GLU A 248 11.53 -16.36 -15.83
C GLU A 248 11.98 -17.79 -16.10
N LYS A 249 12.21 -18.56 -15.03
CA LYS A 249 12.61 -19.97 -15.08
C LYS A 249 11.60 -20.83 -15.87
N GLU A 250 10.31 -20.63 -15.65
CA GLU A 250 9.24 -21.39 -16.29
C GLU A 250 8.82 -20.79 -17.65
N LYS A 251 9.47 -19.72 -18.10
CA LYS A 251 9.14 -19.02 -19.36
C LYS A 251 7.66 -18.64 -19.42
N THR A 252 7.13 -18.15 -18.29
CA THR A 252 5.72 -17.79 -18.13
C THR A 252 5.27 -16.81 -19.22
N PRO A 253 4.11 -17.02 -19.88
CA PRO A 253 3.59 -16.13 -20.91
C PRO A 253 3.42 -14.68 -20.43
N GLU A 254 3.61 -13.73 -21.35
CA GLU A 254 3.55 -12.29 -21.04
C GLU A 254 2.21 -11.88 -20.41
N ALA A 255 1.09 -12.43 -20.86
CA ALA A 255 -0.23 -12.18 -20.27
C ALA A 255 -0.29 -12.55 -18.76
N SER A 256 0.38 -13.64 -18.37
CA SER A 256 0.46 -14.06 -16.97
C SER A 256 1.44 -13.17 -16.16
N ARG A 257 2.55 -12.76 -16.76
CA ARG A 257 3.48 -11.79 -16.14
C ARG A 257 2.78 -10.45 -15.89
N ARG A 258 2.00 -9.99 -16.86
CA ARG A 258 1.20 -8.76 -16.75
C ARG A 258 0.14 -8.88 -15.67
N LEU A 259 -0.57 -10.01 -15.61
CA LEU A 259 -1.55 -10.28 -14.55
C LEU A 259 -0.89 -10.22 -13.16
N ALA A 260 0.26 -10.87 -12.98
CA ALA A 260 0.98 -10.83 -11.72
C ALA A 260 1.39 -9.41 -11.34
N LYS A 261 1.93 -8.64 -12.29
CA LYS A 261 2.31 -7.23 -12.08
C LYS A 261 1.13 -6.40 -11.58
N ILE A 262 -0.06 -6.60 -12.15
CA ILE A 262 -1.26 -5.87 -11.77
C ILE A 262 -1.74 -6.29 -10.38
N VAL A 263 -1.83 -7.58 -10.12
CA VAL A 263 -2.30 -8.07 -8.81
C VAL A 263 -1.35 -7.65 -7.70
N LEU A 264 -0.05 -7.75 -7.92
CA LEU A 264 0.97 -7.42 -6.92
C LEU A 264 1.22 -5.91 -6.77
N ALA A 265 0.76 -5.08 -7.72
CA ALA A 265 0.83 -3.62 -7.60
C ALA A 265 0.11 -3.09 -6.35
N ALA A 266 -0.90 -3.81 -5.83
CA ALA A 266 -1.54 -3.48 -4.56
C ALA A 266 -0.51 -3.39 -3.41
N GLY A 267 0.50 -4.26 -3.41
CA GLY A 267 1.59 -4.21 -2.46
C GLY A 267 2.48 -2.97 -2.62
N VAL A 268 2.73 -2.54 -3.85
CA VAL A 268 3.51 -1.31 -4.13
C VAL A 268 2.75 -0.07 -3.68
N PHE A 269 1.41 -0.01 -3.85
CA PHE A 269 0.60 1.05 -3.27
C PHE A 269 0.69 1.06 -1.74
N GLY A 270 0.80 -0.09 -1.11
CA GLY A 270 1.05 -0.27 0.31
C GLY A 270 -0.03 0.33 1.21
N ARG A 271 0.24 1.50 1.82
CA ARG A 271 -0.70 2.28 2.64
C ARG A 271 -0.86 3.69 2.06
N PRO A 272 -1.52 3.82 0.91
CA PRO A 272 -1.51 5.07 0.16
C PRO A 272 -2.27 6.17 0.90
N ILE A 273 -1.70 7.38 0.83
CA ILE A 273 -2.39 8.61 1.16
C ILE A 273 -2.71 9.33 -0.14
N VAL A 274 -3.99 9.67 -0.31
CA VAL A 274 -4.54 10.30 -1.51
C VAL A 274 -5.33 11.56 -1.17
N GLY A 275 -5.44 12.48 -2.12
CA GLY A 275 -6.35 13.63 -2.08
C GLY A 275 -7.40 13.54 -3.19
N ALA A 276 -8.37 14.46 -3.17
CA ALA A 276 -9.34 14.63 -4.24
C ALA A 276 -8.65 14.94 -5.58
N PRO A 277 -9.28 14.66 -6.73
CA PRO A 277 -8.83 15.17 -8.02
C PRO A 277 -8.82 16.70 -8.06
N GLY A 278 -7.79 17.29 -8.69
CA GLY A 278 -7.75 18.73 -8.93
C GLY A 278 -7.18 19.57 -7.77
N VAL A 279 -6.50 18.96 -6.80
CA VAL A 279 -5.71 19.74 -5.82
C VAL A 279 -4.67 20.58 -6.58
N PRO A 280 -4.50 21.89 -6.23
CA PRO A 280 -3.53 22.76 -6.88
C PRO A 280 -2.10 22.20 -6.86
N PRO A 281 -1.32 22.32 -7.95
CA PRO A 281 0.02 21.72 -8.09
C PRO A 281 1.02 22.15 -7.01
N ASP A 282 0.95 23.40 -6.56
CA ASP A 282 1.79 23.92 -5.49
C ASP A 282 1.53 23.20 -4.16
N ARG A 283 0.25 22.91 -3.85
CA ARG A 283 -0.15 22.17 -2.66
C ARG A 283 0.21 20.68 -2.76
N ILE A 284 0.03 20.07 -3.95
CA ILE A 284 0.48 18.70 -4.19
C ILE A 284 1.98 18.59 -3.91
N LYS A 285 2.77 19.50 -4.44
CA LYS A 285 4.22 19.51 -4.23
C LYS A 285 4.57 19.62 -2.73
N ILE A 286 3.94 20.56 -2.03
CA ILE A 286 4.16 20.72 -0.57
C ILE A 286 3.84 19.44 0.18
N LEU A 287 2.68 18.83 -0.09
CA LEU A 287 2.24 17.61 0.59
C LEU A 287 3.19 16.43 0.30
N ARG A 288 3.58 16.21 -0.96
CA ARG A 288 4.51 15.14 -1.35
C ARG A 288 5.88 15.31 -0.72
N ASP A 289 6.50 16.49 -0.88
CA ASP A 289 7.84 16.75 -0.36
C ASP A 289 7.87 16.64 1.19
N SER A 290 6.87 17.18 1.85
CA SER A 290 6.76 17.11 3.30
C SER A 290 6.45 15.72 3.83
N PHE A 291 5.65 14.93 3.09
CA PHE A 291 5.37 13.54 3.43
C PHE A 291 6.64 12.69 3.41
N MET A 292 7.42 12.77 2.33
CA MET A 292 8.70 12.04 2.23
C MET A 292 9.66 12.43 3.35
N LYS A 293 9.76 13.73 3.68
CA LYS A 293 10.56 14.20 4.82
C LYS A 293 10.03 13.70 6.17
N ALA A 294 8.73 13.49 6.30
CA ALA A 294 8.13 12.99 7.55
C ALA A 294 8.40 11.50 7.77
N VAL A 295 8.36 10.69 6.69
CA VAL A 295 8.65 9.25 6.80
C VAL A 295 10.15 8.95 6.94
N ASP A 296 11.02 9.90 6.57
CA ASP A 296 12.47 9.87 6.78
C ASP A 296 12.90 10.53 8.12
N ASP A 297 11.94 11.05 8.90
CA ASP A 297 12.23 11.67 10.20
C ASP A 297 12.86 10.65 11.15
N PRO A 298 14.04 10.92 11.76
CA PRO A 298 14.73 9.97 12.64
C PRO A 298 13.87 9.47 13.81
N GLU A 299 13.01 10.34 14.38
CA GLU A 299 12.10 9.96 15.46
C GLU A 299 11.00 9.00 14.96
N PHE A 300 10.45 9.26 13.76
CA PHE A 300 9.50 8.36 13.11
C PHE A 300 10.11 7.01 12.76
N VAL A 301 11.34 7.02 12.21
CA VAL A 301 12.10 5.79 11.90
C VAL A 301 12.34 4.97 13.16
N ALA A 302 12.74 5.61 14.26
CA ALA A 302 12.94 4.93 15.54
C ALA A 302 11.63 4.35 16.11
N GLU A 303 10.51 5.09 16.00
CA GLU A 303 9.19 4.58 16.39
C GLU A 303 8.76 3.39 15.54
N ALA A 304 8.90 3.47 14.21
CA ALA A 304 8.58 2.39 13.29
C ALA A 304 9.38 1.12 13.64
N LYS A 305 10.69 1.25 13.86
CA LYS A 305 11.56 0.13 14.27
C LYS A 305 11.11 -0.48 15.60
N LYS A 306 10.77 0.35 16.60
CA LYS A 306 10.26 -0.12 17.91
C LYS A 306 8.96 -0.90 17.77
N ARG A 307 8.10 -0.52 16.80
CA ARG A 307 6.84 -1.20 16.50
C ARG A 307 6.99 -2.44 15.61
N GLY A 308 8.20 -2.72 15.11
CA GLY A 308 8.45 -3.77 14.13
C GLY A 308 7.87 -3.47 12.74
N TRP A 309 7.73 -2.18 12.41
CA TRP A 309 7.29 -1.73 11.10
C TRP A 309 8.47 -1.58 10.14
N GLU A 310 8.28 -1.98 8.91
CA GLU A 310 9.26 -1.81 7.84
C GLU A 310 8.95 -0.54 7.06
N LEU A 311 9.93 0.37 6.99
CA LEU A 311 9.83 1.57 6.18
C LEU A 311 10.41 1.30 4.80
N ASN A 312 9.58 1.39 3.80
CA ASN A 312 9.95 1.34 2.39
C ASN A 312 9.04 2.32 1.63
N PRO A 313 9.27 3.64 1.80
CA PRO A 313 8.34 4.65 1.32
C PRO A 313 8.31 4.74 -0.20
N VAL A 314 7.13 5.06 -0.72
CA VAL A 314 6.90 5.32 -2.15
C VAL A 314 6.38 6.73 -2.33
N SER A 315 6.99 7.48 -3.25
CA SER A 315 6.56 8.84 -3.55
C SER A 315 5.23 8.89 -4.29
N GLY A 316 4.52 10.02 -4.17
CA GLY A 316 3.25 10.24 -4.86
C GLY A 316 3.35 10.15 -6.38
N GLU A 317 4.47 10.58 -6.96
CA GLU A 317 4.73 10.51 -8.41
C GLU A 317 4.82 9.06 -8.90
N LYS A 318 5.51 8.19 -8.13
CA LYS A 318 5.59 6.76 -8.45
C LYS A 318 4.23 6.09 -8.34
N LEU A 319 3.45 6.41 -7.29
CA LEU A 319 2.09 5.88 -7.12
C LEU A 319 1.15 6.36 -8.23
N GLU A 320 1.24 7.61 -8.66
CA GLU A 320 0.46 8.17 -9.76
C GLU A 320 0.78 7.47 -11.10
N ALA A 321 2.06 7.26 -11.39
CA ALA A 321 2.48 6.53 -12.58
C ALA A 321 1.94 5.09 -12.57
N LEU A 322 2.08 4.39 -11.44
CA LEU A 322 1.57 3.04 -11.25
C LEU A 322 0.03 2.99 -11.38
N ALA A 323 -0.68 3.99 -10.83
CA ALA A 323 -2.14 4.05 -10.93
C ALA A 323 -2.63 4.11 -12.39
N LYS A 324 -1.93 4.87 -13.24
CA LYS A 324 -2.20 4.94 -14.68
C LYS A 324 -1.90 3.60 -15.37
N GLU A 325 -0.83 2.93 -14.98
CA GLU A 325 -0.42 1.66 -15.56
C GLU A 325 -1.40 0.53 -15.24
N VAL A 326 -1.86 0.42 -13.98
CA VAL A 326 -2.71 -0.72 -13.55
C VAL A 326 -4.13 -0.65 -14.13
N ILE A 327 -4.62 0.52 -14.51
CA ILE A 327 -6.01 0.68 -15.01
C ILE A 327 -6.14 0.31 -16.50
N VAL A 328 -5.10 0.48 -17.30
CA VAL A 328 -5.17 0.20 -18.74
C VAL A 328 -4.80 -1.25 -19.01
N GLN A 329 -5.80 -2.14 -19.02
CA GLN A 329 -5.57 -3.58 -19.16
C GLN A 329 -6.36 -4.20 -20.31
N PRO A 330 -5.79 -5.21 -21.01
CA PRO A 330 -6.52 -6.03 -21.97
C PRO A 330 -7.69 -6.78 -21.31
N ALA A 331 -8.75 -7.02 -22.07
CA ALA A 331 -9.94 -7.73 -21.59
C ALA A 331 -9.60 -9.12 -21.01
N GLU A 332 -8.67 -9.85 -21.63
CA GLU A 332 -8.20 -11.15 -21.12
C GLU A 332 -7.66 -11.05 -19.69
N VAL A 333 -6.85 -10.02 -19.39
CA VAL A 333 -6.29 -9.81 -18.05
C VAL A 333 -7.39 -9.50 -17.05
N ILE A 334 -8.38 -8.68 -17.43
CA ILE A 334 -9.52 -8.35 -16.59
C ILE A 334 -10.35 -9.61 -16.27
N GLU A 335 -10.62 -10.45 -17.24
CA GLU A 335 -11.34 -11.71 -17.02
C GLU A 335 -10.58 -12.67 -16.10
N ARG A 336 -9.27 -12.74 -16.22
CA ARG A 336 -8.42 -13.52 -15.31
C ARG A 336 -8.43 -12.94 -13.89
N MET A 337 -8.43 -11.61 -13.74
CA MET A 337 -8.60 -10.96 -12.44
C MET A 337 -9.96 -11.27 -11.79
N LYS A 338 -11.05 -11.31 -12.56
CA LYS A 338 -12.37 -11.73 -12.06
C LYS A 338 -12.30 -13.13 -11.44
N ARG A 339 -11.63 -14.08 -12.09
CA ARG A 339 -11.45 -15.43 -11.54
C ARG A 339 -10.64 -15.43 -10.23
N ILE A 340 -9.56 -14.65 -10.17
CA ILE A 340 -8.76 -14.50 -8.93
C ILE A 340 -9.62 -13.97 -7.78
N LEU A 341 -10.52 -13.03 -8.08
CA LEU A 341 -11.37 -12.38 -7.08
C LEU A 341 -12.66 -13.16 -6.78
N GLY A 342 -12.84 -14.33 -7.39
CA GLY A 342 -14.02 -15.19 -7.18
C GLY A 342 -15.31 -14.65 -7.79
N LYS A 343 -15.19 -13.96 -8.94
CA LYS A 343 -16.33 -13.34 -9.67
C LYS A 343 -16.42 -13.84 -11.10
#